data_ab9a79ef0499310b606ca3eba730880c
#
_entry.id   ab9a79ef0499310b606ca3eba730880c
#
_cell.length_a   1.000
_cell.length_b   1.000
_cell.length_c   1.000
_cell.angle_alpha   90.00
_cell.angle_beta   90.00
_cell.angle_gamma   90.00
#
_symmetry.space_group_name_H-M   'P 1'
#
loop_
_entity.id
_entity.type
_entity.pdbx_description
1 polymer ?
#
loop_
_entity_poly.entity_id
_entity_poly.type
_entity_poly.pdbx_seq_one_letter_code
_entity_poly.pdbx_strand_id
1 'polypeptide(L)'
;MSKPLEDQLKGLPAKPGVYLFRDERGEVLYVGKAKSLRSRVRSYFQASADTRSTIAQLPERVQDIEVIVTDTEVEALHLEQNLVKRHRPPFNVRLRDAKSFPYIAVTVEDDYPRVMFTRERHRRGVVYFGPYANAKKVRETLDVLNRVFPYRPCEGPKPGRHSGIPCLDYHIERCLAPCVGYISKEDYGAIIDSVIEFLSGDTKPIQRELERKMKDAAEGERFEEAARYRNRLFAVRNLVERQAADKRSVGTVDVIGIANDGDRAAVQVFPLRDGRLIDRYAFHLENVAGQDTATLLEAFAIEYYGSAPSMPPQIVVPPDSGDTSALAEFLSERRGSRVEVRAPVRGEKRRLQELATQNARLALESEVLQVERKRARRVEALEELREALNLESLPLRIECYDVSNIQGESVVGSMVVFQDAMPKKAHYRKFGVRSLDGQDDYAALAEVIARRFARLQDATSEEYDESFGTTPNLVVIDGGKGQLAAALAAMQAYDLPRVAVISLAKRVEEVFVPGQPDPIVLDRNSPGLHLLQRVRDEAHRFALDFHRQRRQAKARESIFDTLQGVGPARRRALLGHFGSAERFLAASQEELEGVPGIPARTARAIYAQLHKAGRA
;
A
#
# COMPACT_ATOMS: atom_id res chain seq x y z
N MET A 1 -13.98 -31.82 -19.00
CA MET A 1 -12.50 -31.96 -18.97
C MET A 1 -12.03 -32.36 -20.37
N SER A 2 -10.92 -31.80 -20.82
CA SER A 2 -10.28 -32.19 -22.09
C SER A 2 -9.55 -33.55 -21.94
N LYS A 3 -9.47 -34.36 -23.02
CA LYS A 3 -8.70 -35.62 -23.01
C LYS A 3 -7.27 -35.48 -22.47
N PRO A 4 -6.50 -34.42 -22.84
CA PRO A 4 -5.16 -34.22 -22.32
C PRO A 4 -5.12 -34.06 -20.80
N LEU A 5 -6.11 -33.41 -20.19
CA LEU A 5 -6.18 -33.19 -18.75
C LEU A 5 -6.46 -34.46 -17.96
N GLU A 6 -7.31 -35.34 -18.51
CA GLU A 6 -7.57 -36.67 -17.91
C GLU A 6 -6.32 -37.56 -17.90
N ASP A 7 -5.52 -37.53 -18.96
CA ASP A 7 -4.28 -38.30 -19.03
C ASP A 7 -3.21 -37.74 -18.07
N GLN A 8 -3.12 -36.42 -17.92
CA GLN A 8 -2.27 -35.83 -16.90
C GLN A 8 -2.67 -36.24 -15.48
N LEU A 9 -3.97 -36.27 -15.16
CA LEU A 9 -4.47 -36.72 -13.86
C LEU A 9 -4.17 -38.18 -13.55
N LYS A 10 -4.11 -39.07 -14.57
CA LYS A 10 -3.72 -40.47 -14.41
C LYS A 10 -2.24 -40.62 -14.10
N GLY A 11 -1.38 -39.80 -14.69
CA GLY A 11 0.08 -39.86 -14.58
C GLY A 11 0.66 -39.20 -13.30
N LEU A 12 -0.14 -38.61 -12.42
CA LEU A 12 0.35 -37.88 -11.25
C LEU A 12 1.09 -38.82 -10.27
N PRO A 13 2.28 -38.38 -9.75
CA PRO A 13 3.04 -39.12 -8.76
C PRO A 13 2.38 -39.06 -7.36
N ALA A 14 2.55 -40.11 -6.56
CA ALA A 14 2.12 -40.18 -5.17
C ALA A 14 3.25 -39.71 -4.22
N LYS A 15 3.96 -38.64 -4.59
CA LYS A 15 5.06 -38.03 -3.85
C LYS A 15 4.70 -36.62 -3.38
N PRO A 16 5.41 -36.07 -2.37
CA PRO A 16 5.31 -34.66 -2.01
C PRO A 16 5.71 -33.76 -3.18
N GLY A 17 5.16 -32.55 -3.22
CA GLY A 17 5.53 -31.58 -4.23
C GLY A 17 4.56 -30.43 -4.36
N VAL A 18 4.77 -29.63 -5.40
CA VAL A 18 3.97 -28.47 -5.75
C VAL A 18 3.31 -28.69 -7.10
N TYR A 19 2.08 -28.21 -7.24
CA TYR A 19 1.33 -28.25 -8.50
C TYR A 19 0.88 -26.84 -8.87
N LEU A 20 0.88 -26.57 -10.18
CA LEU A 20 0.43 -25.32 -10.77
C LEU A 20 -0.73 -25.66 -11.74
N PHE A 21 -1.81 -24.91 -11.61
CA PHE A 21 -2.92 -24.94 -12.55
C PHE A 21 -2.81 -23.77 -13.51
N ARG A 22 -2.90 -24.04 -14.82
CA ARG A 22 -2.80 -23.04 -15.86
C ARG A 22 -4.08 -22.99 -16.70
N ASP A 23 -4.38 -21.80 -17.21
CA ASP A 23 -5.45 -21.60 -18.18
C ASP A 23 -5.02 -21.88 -19.63
N GLU A 24 -5.92 -21.64 -20.60
CA GLU A 24 -5.67 -21.79 -22.04
C GLU A 24 -4.54 -20.89 -22.59
N ARG A 25 -4.20 -19.82 -21.89
CA ARG A 25 -3.13 -18.86 -22.25
C ARG A 25 -1.81 -19.20 -21.58
N GLY A 26 -1.77 -20.27 -20.77
CA GLY A 26 -0.61 -20.66 -19.98
C GLY A 26 -0.39 -19.83 -18.71
N GLU A 27 -1.34 -18.94 -18.36
CA GLU A 27 -1.27 -18.15 -17.13
C GLU A 27 -1.53 -19.04 -15.90
N VAL A 28 -0.76 -18.83 -14.83
CA VAL A 28 -0.90 -19.59 -13.59
C VAL A 28 -2.11 -19.10 -12.80
N LEU A 29 -3.13 -19.95 -12.70
CA LEU A 29 -4.35 -19.67 -11.94
C LEU A 29 -4.20 -19.95 -10.45
N TYR A 30 -3.52 -21.04 -10.09
CA TYR A 30 -3.37 -21.52 -8.73
C TYR A 30 -2.05 -22.25 -8.56
N VAL A 31 -1.42 -22.12 -7.40
CA VAL A 31 -0.26 -22.88 -6.95
C VAL A 31 -0.61 -23.53 -5.61
N GLY A 32 -0.33 -24.81 -5.46
CA GLY A 32 -0.55 -25.50 -4.19
C GLY A 32 0.47 -26.61 -3.94
N LYS A 33 0.68 -26.94 -2.67
CA LYS A 33 1.50 -28.09 -2.26
C LYS A 33 0.66 -29.31 -1.91
N ALA A 34 1.29 -30.46 -1.89
CA ALA A 34 0.67 -31.70 -1.45
C ALA A 34 1.69 -32.66 -0.82
N LYS A 35 1.27 -33.42 0.21
CA LYS A 35 1.97 -34.62 0.70
C LYS A 35 1.94 -35.75 -0.35
N SER A 36 0.86 -35.80 -1.14
CA SER A 36 0.69 -36.67 -2.29
C SER A 36 0.02 -35.87 -3.40
N LEU A 37 0.80 -35.51 -4.42
CA LEU A 37 0.33 -34.79 -5.60
C LEU A 37 -0.88 -35.45 -6.25
N ARG A 38 -0.84 -36.81 -6.40
CA ARG A 38 -1.94 -37.60 -6.98
C ARG A 38 -3.26 -37.38 -6.23
N SER A 39 -3.25 -37.55 -4.91
CA SER A 39 -4.45 -37.45 -4.09
C SER A 39 -5.00 -36.01 -4.09
N ARG A 40 -4.14 -35.01 -3.84
CA ARG A 40 -4.55 -33.62 -3.70
C ARG A 40 -5.04 -33.02 -5.02
N VAL A 41 -4.33 -33.23 -6.11
CA VAL A 41 -4.72 -32.67 -7.41
C VAL A 41 -6.03 -33.29 -7.89
N ARG A 42 -6.22 -34.62 -7.75
CA ARG A 42 -7.47 -35.27 -8.14
C ARG A 42 -8.67 -34.82 -7.33
N SER A 43 -8.49 -34.42 -6.06
CA SER A 43 -9.62 -33.97 -5.23
C SER A 43 -10.29 -32.71 -5.76
N TYR A 44 -9.60 -31.87 -6.52
CA TYR A 44 -10.19 -30.68 -7.16
C TYR A 44 -11.14 -31.01 -8.30
N PHE A 45 -10.97 -32.16 -8.95
CA PHE A 45 -11.75 -32.60 -10.12
C PHE A 45 -12.81 -33.63 -9.77
N GLN A 46 -12.92 -34.03 -8.50
CA GLN A 46 -14.02 -34.87 -8.01
C GLN A 46 -15.22 -33.99 -7.72
N ALA A 47 -16.42 -34.41 -8.19
CA ALA A 47 -17.65 -33.64 -8.00
C ALA A 47 -17.91 -33.38 -6.51
N SER A 48 -17.67 -32.15 -6.04
CA SER A 48 -18.10 -31.71 -4.74
C SER A 48 -19.42 -30.96 -4.90
N ALA A 49 -20.36 -31.21 -3.98
CA ALA A 49 -21.71 -30.63 -4.01
C ALA A 49 -21.79 -29.12 -3.75
N ASP A 50 -20.68 -28.46 -3.48
CA ASP A 50 -20.65 -27.02 -3.14
C ASP A 50 -20.10 -26.18 -4.30
N THR A 51 -21.03 -25.73 -5.17
CA THR A 51 -20.75 -24.90 -6.35
C THR A 51 -20.52 -23.42 -6.04
N ARG A 52 -20.52 -23.01 -4.76
CA ARG A 52 -20.46 -21.58 -4.36
C ARG A 52 -19.05 -21.06 -4.13
N SER A 53 -18.04 -21.91 -4.06
CA SER A 53 -16.68 -21.48 -3.76
C SER A 53 -15.93 -21.00 -5.03
N THR A 54 -15.07 -19.99 -4.89
CA THR A 54 -14.20 -19.51 -5.97
C THR A 54 -13.31 -20.65 -6.51
N ILE A 55 -12.93 -21.60 -5.64
CA ILE A 55 -12.15 -22.80 -5.99
C ILE A 55 -13.01 -23.81 -6.78
N ALA A 56 -14.32 -23.86 -6.58
CA ALA A 56 -15.20 -24.72 -7.38
C ALA A 56 -15.21 -24.34 -8.87
N GLN A 57 -14.93 -23.09 -9.21
CA GLN A 57 -14.81 -22.62 -10.59
C GLN A 57 -13.43 -22.93 -11.22
N LEU A 58 -12.44 -23.29 -10.40
CA LEU A 58 -11.08 -23.55 -10.85
C LEU A 58 -10.99 -24.70 -11.85
N PRO A 59 -11.64 -25.89 -11.65
CA PRO A 59 -11.59 -27.01 -12.58
C PRO A 59 -12.11 -26.70 -13.98
N GLU A 60 -13.06 -25.75 -14.11
CA GLU A 60 -13.64 -25.34 -15.40
C GLU A 60 -12.65 -24.49 -16.22
N ARG A 61 -11.75 -23.80 -15.54
CA ARG A 61 -10.76 -22.87 -16.15
C ARG A 61 -9.40 -23.51 -16.37
N VAL A 62 -9.10 -24.61 -15.69
CA VAL A 62 -7.81 -25.30 -15.79
C VAL A 62 -7.72 -26.08 -17.10
N GLN A 63 -6.68 -25.82 -17.87
CA GLN A 63 -6.37 -26.52 -19.12
C GLN A 63 -5.08 -27.34 -19.04
N ASP A 64 -4.18 -26.99 -18.12
CA ASP A 64 -2.90 -27.68 -17.95
C ASP A 64 -2.52 -27.80 -16.48
N ILE A 65 -1.84 -28.90 -16.11
CA ILE A 65 -1.38 -29.20 -14.75
C ILE A 65 0.12 -29.45 -14.80
N GLU A 66 0.89 -28.53 -14.26
CA GLU A 66 2.32 -28.71 -14.05
C GLU A 66 2.55 -29.21 -12.62
N VAL A 67 3.43 -30.23 -12.45
CA VAL A 67 3.80 -30.74 -11.12
C VAL A 67 5.31 -30.76 -10.95
N ILE A 68 5.76 -30.38 -9.76
CA ILE A 68 7.17 -30.38 -9.35
C ILE A 68 7.26 -31.26 -8.10
N VAL A 69 7.96 -32.36 -8.21
CA VAL A 69 8.16 -33.32 -7.09
C VAL A 69 9.27 -32.76 -6.20
N THR A 70 9.09 -32.87 -4.89
CA THR A 70 10.09 -32.53 -3.86
C THR A 70 10.38 -33.75 -2.99
N ASP A 71 11.49 -33.73 -2.28
CA ASP A 71 11.85 -34.81 -1.37
C ASP A 71 11.11 -34.69 -0.03
N THR A 72 10.83 -33.48 0.40
CA THR A 72 10.18 -33.20 1.68
C THR A 72 8.97 -32.25 1.52
N GLU A 73 8.11 -32.25 2.53
CA GLU A 73 6.96 -31.35 2.61
C GLU A 73 7.40 -29.90 2.86
N VAL A 74 8.53 -29.69 3.56
CA VAL A 74 9.12 -28.38 3.82
C VAL A 74 9.68 -27.77 2.54
N GLU A 75 10.35 -28.58 1.70
CA GLU A 75 10.78 -28.12 0.37
C GLU A 75 9.60 -27.73 -0.51
N ALA A 76 8.50 -28.52 -0.46
CA ALA A 76 7.27 -28.18 -1.17
C ALA A 76 6.74 -26.81 -0.70
N LEU A 77 6.78 -26.54 0.61
CA LEU A 77 6.33 -25.27 1.19
C LEU A 77 7.18 -24.08 0.74
N HIS A 78 8.51 -24.23 0.73
CA HIS A 78 9.42 -23.20 0.22
C HIS A 78 9.20 -22.92 -1.28
N LEU A 79 9.03 -23.99 -2.06
CA LEU A 79 8.82 -23.88 -3.50
C LEU A 79 7.47 -23.22 -3.80
N GLU A 80 6.39 -23.63 -3.11
CA GLU A 80 5.07 -23.00 -3.23
C GLU A 80 5.15 -21.50 -2.94
N GLN A 81 5.78 -21.09 -1.82
CA GLN A 81 5.96 -19.67 -1.48
C GLN A 81 6.66 -18.89 -2.60
N ASN A 82 7.71 -19.45 -3.17
CA ASN A 82 8.47 -18.79 -4.24
C ASN A 82 7.63 -18.65 -5.51
N LEU A 83 6.87 -19.68 -5.86
CA LEU A 83 6.01 -19.69 -7.05
C LEU A 83 4.80 -18.77 -6.88
N VAL A 84 4.16 -18.73 -5.70
CA VAL A 84 3.08 -17.78 -5.38
C VAL A 84 3.58 -16.34 -5.47
N LYS A 85 4.76 -16.03 -4.93
CA LYS A 85 5.37 -14.69 -5.03
C LYS A 85 5.69 -14.29 -6.47
N ARG A 86 6.17 -15.25 -7.27
CA ARG A 86 6.58 -15.05 -8.66
C ARG A 86 5.37 -14.82 -9.57
N HIS A 87 4.37 -15.70 -9.49
CA HIS A 87 3.24 -15.72 -10.41
C HIS A 87 2.04 -14.92 -9.92
N ARG A 88 1.90 -14.70 -8.60
CA ARG A 88 0.76 -14.01 -7.96
C ARG A 88 -0.59 -14.55 -8.45
N PRO A 89 -0.83 -15.87 -8.35
CA PRO A 89 -1.98 -16.50 -8.97
C PRO A 89 -3.30 -15.94 -8.40
N PRO A 90 -4.35 -15.77 -9.23
CA PRO A 90 -5.57 -15.10 -8.79
C PRO A 90 -6.40 -15.90 -7.77
N PHE A 91 -6.25 -17.22 -7.71
CA PHE A 91 -7.03 -18.10 -6.84
C PHE A 91 -6.33 -18.47 -5.52
N ASN A 92 -5.07 -18.10 -5.31
CA ASN A 92 -4.40 -18.33 -4.04
C ASN A 92 -4.93 -17.41 -2.94
N VAL A 93 -4.96 -17.91 -1.71
CA VAL A 93 -5.24 -17.10 -0.52
C VAL A 93 -4.24 -15.96 -0.41
N ARG A 94 -4.71 -14.74 -0.14
CA ARG A 94 -3.87 -13.53 -0.02
C ARG A 94 -4.25 -12.72 1.20
N LEU A 95 -3.27 -12.08 1.81
CA LEU A 95 -3.52 -10.99 2.73
C LEU A 95 -3.99 -9.75 1.94
N ARG A 96 -5.18 -9.26 2.26
CA ARG A 96 -5.81 -8.11 1.57
C ARG A 96 -4.98 -6.84 1.67
N ASP A 97 -4.36 -6.59 2.80
CA ASP A 97 -3.56 -5.41 3.08
C ASP A 97 -2.09 -5.78 3.35
N ALA A 98 -1.48 -6.59 2.48
CA ALA A 98 -0.04 -6.91 2.50
C ALA A 98 0.88 -5.69 2.30
N LYS A 99 0.39 -4.49 2.63
CA LYS A 99 1.24 -3.31 2.80
C LYS A 99 2.18 -3.61 3.95
N SER A 100 3.47 -3.51 3.69
CA SER A 100 4.53 -3.68 4.69
C SER A 100 4.15 -2.99 6.00
N PHE A 101 4.14 -3.77 7.09
CA PHE A 101 3.78 -3.26 8.41
C PHE A 101 4.66 -2.10 8.83
N PRO A 102 4.14 -1.15 9.61
CA PRO A 102 4.95 -0.10 10.20
C PRO A 102 5.83 -0.68 11.32
N TYR A 103 7.10 -0.28 11.31
CA TYR A 103 8.11 -0.61 12.31
C TYR A 103 8.77 0.67 12.81
N ILE A 104 9.35 0.60 14.01
CA ILE A 104 10.39 1.51 14.46
C ILE A 104 11.71 0.86 14.11
N ALA A 105 12.56 1.56 13.36
CA ALA A 105 13.88 1.12 12.95
C ALA A 105 14.96 1.97 13.62
N VAL A 106 16.04 1.31 14.11
CA VAL A 106 17.23 1.96 14.69
C VAL A 106 18.43 1.56 13.87
N THR A 107 19.12 2.52 13.24
CA THR A 107 20.28 2.29 12.35
C THR A 107 21.56 2.17 13.16
N VAL A 108 21.79 1.02 13.80
CA VAL A 108 22.90 0.84 14.78
C VAL A 108 24.31 0.88 14.20
N GLU A 109 24.47 0.72 12.89
CA GLU A 109 25.76 0.82 12.21
C GLU A 109 26.15 2.26 11.84
N ASP A 110 25.22 3.23 11.91
CA ASP A 110 25.52 4.63 11.67
C ASP A 110 26.34 5.22 12.83
N ASP A 111 27.28 6.12 12.54
CA ASP A 111 28.03 6.88 13.55
C ASP A 111 27.14 7.60 14.57
N TYR A 112 26.00 8.08 14.11
CA TYR A 112 24.91 8.64 14.91
C TYR A 112 23.60 7.96 14.50
N PRO A 113 23.20 6.86 15.14
CA PRO A 113 22.03 6.09 14.81
C PRO A 113 20.73 6.93 14.75
N ARG A 114 19.83 6.55 13.86
CA ARG A 114 18.49 7.13 13.74
C ARG A 114 17.46 6.21 14.33
N VAL A 115 16.44 6.81 14.95
CA VAL A 115 15.22 6.10 15.34
C VAL A 115 14.10 6.62 14.46
N MET A 116 13.54 5.77 13.61
CA MET A 116 12.64 6.22 12.56
C MET A 116 11.48 5.25 12.30
N PHE A 117 10.42 5.79 11.74
CA PHE A 117 9.34 5.01 11.13
C PHE A 117 9.81 4.39 9.82
N THR A 118 9.52 3.10 9.60
CA THR A 118 9.77 2.46 8.31
C THR A 118 8.70 1.43 7.97
N ARG A 119 8.55 1.16 6.67
CA ARG A 119 7.83 0.02 6.09
C ARG A 119 8.71 -0.74 5.10
N GLU A 120 9.97 -0.36 5.00
CA GLU A 120 10.91 -0.97 4.06
C GLU A 120 11.32 -2.37 4.51
N ARG A 121 11.86 -3.15 3.55
CA ARG A 121 12.46 -4.45 3.84
C ARG A 121 13.64 -4.27 4.80
N HIS A 122 13.80 -5.24 5.71
CA HIS A 122 14.86 -5.21 6.71
C HIS A 122 16.25 -5.26 6.07
N ARG A 123 17.13 -4.40 6.57
CA ARG A 123 18.52 -4.29 6.14
C ARG A 123 19.43 -4.76 7.26
N ARG A 124 20.63 -5.25 6.93
CA ARG A 124 21.69 -5.48 7.92
C ARG A 124 22.05 -4.15 8.58
N GLY A 125 22.49 -4.19 9.84
CA GLY A 125 22.88 -3.00 10.58
C GLY A 125 21.73 -2.14 11.08
N VAL A 126 20.50 -2.64 11.03
CA VAL A 126 19.31 -1.96 11.54
C VAL A 126 18.53 -2.88 12.46
N VAL A 127 18.21 -2.40 13.65
CA VAL A 127 17.34 -3.09 14.62
C VAL A 127 15.91 -2.63 14.42
N TYR A 128 14.96 -3.57 14.37
CA TYR A 128 13.54 -3.29 14.11
C TYR A 128 12.68 -3.68 15.29
N PHE A 129 11.73 -2.80 15.64
CA PHE A 129 10.73 -3.01 16.67
C PHE A 129 9.34 -2.95 16.05
N GLY A 130 8.48 -3.89 16.39
CA GLY A 130 7.15 -4.07 15.81
C GLY A 130 6.92 -5.52 15.37
N PRO A 131 5.98 -5.81 14.48
CA PRO A 131 5.14 -4.86 13.73
C PRO A 131 4.14 -4.09 14.61
N TYR A 132 3.78 -2.87 14.21
CA TYR A 132 2.73 -2.09 14.87
C TYR A 132 1.44 -2.14 14.05
N ALA A 133 0.28 -1.99 14.74
CA ALA A 133 -1.03 -2.07 14.09
C ALA A 133 -1.25 -0.99 13.02
N ASN A 134 -0.72 0.22 13.24
CA ASN A 134 -0.86 1.32 12.29
C ASN A 134 0.25 2.37 12.43
N ALA A 135 0.43 3.16 11.37
CA ALA A 135 1.44 4.22 11.30
C ALA A 135 1.24 5.34 12.35
N LYS A 136 -0.01 5.59 12.77
CA LYS A 136 -0.33 6.62 13.77
C LYS A 136 0.26 6.23 15.13
N LYS A 137 0.06 4.98 15.56
CA LYS A 137 0.66 4.46 16.81
C LYS A 137 2.19 4.55 16.82
N VAL A 138 2.84 4.21 15.70
CA VAL A 138 4.31 4.34 15.59
C VAL A 138 4.75 5.79 15.76
N ARG A 139 4.08 6.73 15.09
CA ARG A 139 4.42 8.15 15.20
C ARG A 139 4.19 8.70 16.61
N GLU A 140 3.10 8.31 17.27
CA GLU A 140 2.84 8.66 18.66
C GLU A 140 3.94 8.12 19.59
N THR A 141 4.35 6.88 19.40
CA THR A 141 5.47 6.27 20.16
C THR A 141 6.77 7.00 19.91
N LEU A 142 7.11 7.31 18.65
CA LEU A 142 8.32 8.05 18.29
C LEU A 142 8.32 9.47 18.87
N ASP A 143 7.18 10.16 18.89
CA ASP A 143 7.07 11.51 19.48
C ASP A 143 7.33 11.47 21.01
N VAL A 144 6.79 10.47 21.70
CA VAL A 144 7.06 10.29 23.13
C VAL A 144 8.52 9.89 23.38
N LEU A 145 9.05 8.96 22.60
CA LEU A 145 10.46 8.55 22.69
C LEU A 145 11.41 9.74 22.47
N ASN A 146 11.16 10.57 21.48
CA ASN A 146 12.00 11.72 21.18
C ASN A 146 11.94 12.83 22.25
N ARG A 147 10.85 12.90 23.04
CA ARG A 147 10.78 13.78 24.24
C ARG A 147 11.57 13.24 25.42
N VAL A 148 11.64 11.93 25.55
CA VAL A 148 12.35 11.25 26.65
C VAL A 148 13.85 11.15 26.34
N PHE A 149 14.15 10.72 25.12
CA PHE A 149 15.49 10.51 24.59
C PHE A 149 15.73 11.46 23.43
N PRO A 150 16.52 12.53 23.59
CA PRO A 150 16.68 13.56 22.55
C PRO A 150 17.63 13.09 21.42
N TYR A 151 17.24 12.07 20.67
CA TYR A 151 17.94 11.60 19.49
C TYR A 151 17.63 12.46 18.25
N ARG A 152 18.48 12.38 17.22
CA ARG A 152 18.32 13.16 15.99
C ARG A 152 17.10 12.72 15.16
N PRO A 153 16.18 13.63 14.77
CA PRO A 153 15.06 13.33 13.87
C PRO A 153 15.43 13.52 12.39
N CYS A 154 16.57 14.16 12.07
CA CYS A 154 16.96 14.50 10.70
C CYS A 154 17.24 13.26 9.83
N GLU A 155 16.98 13.40 8.52
CA GLU A 155 17.15 12.32 7.54
C GLU A 155 18.59 12.18 7.04
N GLY A 156 18.88 11.02 6.46
CA GLY A 156 20.20 10.68 5.89
C GLY A 156 21.19 10.06 6.90
N PRO A 157 22.27 9.44 6.42
CA PRO A 157 23.27 8.78 7.26
C PRO A 157 24.11 9.78 8.08
N LYS A 158 24.36 10.97 7.53
CA LYS A 158 25.07 12.05 8.24
C LYS A 158 24.07 12.99 8.89
N PRO A 159 24.30 13.42 10.16
CA PRO A 159 23.41 14.33 10.86
C PRO A 159 23.47 15.76 10.29
N GLY A 160 22.30 16.43 10.24
CA GLY A 160 22.17 17.85 10.01
C GLY A 160 22.17 18.31 8.55
N ARG A 161 22.11 19.63 8.38
CA ARG A 161 22.08 20.33 7.08
C ARG A 161 23.44 20.90 6.67
N HIS A 162 24.51 20.57 7.39
CA HIS A 162 25.87 21.13 7.21
C HIS A 162 25.96 22.66 7.29
N SER A 163 25.02 23.30 8.00
CA SER A 163 24.96 24.77 8.15
C SER A 163 25.88 25.33 9.25
N GLY A 164 26.52 24.47 10.02
CA GLY A 164 27.35 24.87 11.19
C GLY A 164 26.53 25.36 12.39
N ILE A 165 25.21 25.43 12.28
CA ILE A 165 24.30 25.91 13.33
C ILE A 165 23.30 24.79 13.65
N PRO A 166 22.98 24.54 14.96
CA PRO A 166 21.99 23.56 15.34
C PRO A 166 20.60 23.96 14.86
N CYS A 167 19.77 22.97 14.51
CA CYS A 167 18.39 23.19 14.06
C CYS A 167 17.44 23.43 15.25
N LEU A 168 16.18 23.75 14.96
CA LEU A 168 15.14 24.01 15.96
C LEU A 168 14.99 22.87 16.98
N ASP A 169 15.15 21.60 16.57
CA ASP A 169 15.02 20.45 17.46
C ASP A 169 16.02 20.46 18.63
N TYR A 170 17.18 21.10 18.48
CA TYR A 170 18.10 21.33 19.58
C TYR A 170 17.53 22.35 20.58
N HIS A 171 17.04 23.47 20.11
CA HIS A 171 16.51 24.54 20.96
C HIS A 171 15.23 24.14 21.73
N ILE A 172 14.47 23.18 21.19
CA ILE A 172 13.29 22.59 21.87
C ILE A 172 13.62 21.28 22.61
N GLU A 173 14.89 20.99 22.84
CA GLU A 173 15.42 19.83 23.58
C GLU A 173 14.99 18.46 23.03
N ARG A 174 14.73 18.36 21.72
CA ARG A 174 14.41 17.11 21.03
C ARG A 174 15.61 16.44 20.34
N CYS A 175 16.76 17.15 20.30
CA CYS A 175 18.00 16.65 19.69
C CYS A 175 19.19 17.25 20.41
N LEU A 176 20.27 16.47 20.58
CA LEU A 176 21.52 16.95 21.19
C LEU A 176 22.55 17.49 20.16
N ALA A 177 22.09 17.84 18.96
CA ALA A 177 22.86 18.44 17.88
C ALA A 177 24.21 17.74 17.57
N PRO A 178 24.21 16.44 17.26
CA PRO A 178 25.42 15.74 16.83
C PRO A 178 26.00 16.31 15.52
N CYS A 179 25.18 17.03 14.74
CA CYS A 179 25.58 17.66 13.49
C CYS A 179 26.59 18.81 13.64
N VAL A 180 26.69 19.41 14.83
CA VAL A 180 27.62 20.50 15.18
C VAL A 180 28.59 20.09 16.30
N GLY A 181 28.63 18.78 16.64
CA GLY A 181 29.58 18.26 17.62
C GLY A 181 29.29 18.55 19.09
N TYR A 182 28.04 18.89 19.43
CA TYR A 182 27.65 19.19 20.82
C TYR A 182 27.54 17.92 21.71
N ILE A 183 27.55 16.75 21.10
CA ILE A 183 27.59 15.46 21.80
C ILE A 183 28.61 14.53 21.13
N SER A 184 29.34 13.74 21.93
CA SER A 184 30.25 12.71 21.44
C SER A 184 29.47 11.54 20.80
N LYS A 185 30.15 10.69 20.02
CA LYS A 185 29.55 9.47 19.47
C LYS A 185 29.20 8.48 20.58
N GLU A 186 30.05 8.38 21.57
CA GLU A 186 29.91 7.49 22.71
C GLU A 186 28.69 7.86 23.55
N ASP A 187 28.55 9.14 23.93
CA ASP A 187 27.41 9.61 24.72
C ASP A 187 26.10 9.52 23.95
N TYR A 188 26.16 9.79 22.63
CA TYR A 188 24.99 9.61 21.76
C TYR A 188 24.59 8.14 21.62
N GLY A 189 25.57 7.24 21.50
CA GLY A 189 25.37 5.79 21.50
C GLY A 189 24.63 5.30 22.75
N ALA A 190 25.03 5.76 23.94
CA ALA A 190 24.38 5.40 25.20
C ALA A 190 22.87 5.80 25.24
N ILE A 191 22.52 6.92 24.60
CA ILE A 191 21.10 7.31 24.47
C ILE A 191 20.37 6.32 23.57
N ILE A 192 20.96 5.92 22.46
CA ILE A 192 20.36 4.94 21.54
C ILE A 192 20.22 3.57 22.19
N ASP A 193 21.19 3.13 22.98
CA ASP A 193 21.10 1.89 23.75
C ASP A 193 19.91 1.94 24.72
N SER A 194 19.72 3.06 25.41
CA SER A 194 18.55 3.27 26.27
C SER A 194 17.23 3.26 25.51
N VAL A 195 17.17 3.75 24.28
CA VAL A 195 16.01 3.64 23.39
C VAL A 195 15.74 2.17 23.01
N ILE A 196 16.79 1.42 22.69
CA ILE A 196 16.70 0.00 22.33
C ILE A 196 16.21 -0.81 23.54
N GLU A 197 16.75 -0.60 24.74
CA GLU A 197 16.30 -1.22 25.99
C GLU A 197 14.84 -0.93 26.25
N PHE A 198 14.44 0.33 26.15
CA PHE A 198 13.05 0.75 26.32
C PHE A 198 12.11 0.05 25.33
N LEU A 199 12.44 0.04 24.03
CA LEU A 199 11.65 -0.62 22.99
C LEU A 199 11.64 -2.15 23.13
N SER A 200 12.67 -2.72 23.74
CA SER A 200 12.75 -4.16 24.08
C SER A 200 11.90 -4.51 25.30
N GLY A 201 11.36 -3.51 26.02
CA GLY A 201 10.46 -3.71 27.18
C GLY A 201 11.13 -3.53 28.54
N ASP A 202 12.46 -3.34 28.62
CA ASP A 202 13.14 -3.02 29.88
C ASP A 202 13.06 -1.52 30.16
N THR A 203 12.06 -1.16 30.93
CA THR A 203 11.76 0.25 31.25
C THR A 203 12.18 0.65 32.66
N LYS A 204 12.64 -0.31 33.49
CA LYS A 204 13.02 -0.03 34.88
C LYS A 204 14.27 0.81 35.01
N PRO A 205 15.35 0.60 34.21
CA PRO A 205 16.57 1.41 34.33
C PRO A 205 16.27 2.88 34.06
N ILE A 206 15.56 3.20 32.99
CA ILE A 206 15.24 4.58 32.64
C ILE A 206 14.30 5.25 33.68
N GLN A 207 13.35 4.53 34.25
CA GLN A 207 12.50 5.09 35.29
C GLN A 207 13.32 5.48 36.53
N ARG A 208 14.23 4.61 36.97
CA ARG A 208 15.12 4.88 38.12
C ARG A 208 16.04 6.07 37.84
N GLU A 209 16.60 6.15 36.64
CA GLU A 209 17.48 7.25 36.25
C GLU A 209 16.73 8.59 36.20
N LEU A 210 15.53 8.64 35.64
CA LEU A 210 14.70 9.84 35.63
C LEU A 210 14.26 10.24 37.03
N GLU A 211 13.95 9.28 37.92
CA GLU A 211 13.65 9.55 39.33
C GLU A 211 14.85 10.14 40.06
N ARG A 212 16.03 9.57 39.87
CA ARG A 212 17.28 10.07 40.46
C ARG A 212 17.54 11.50 40.00
N LYS A 213 17.55 11.76 38.68
CA LYS A 213 17.78 13.10 38.10
C LYS A 213 16.74 14.12 38.56
N MET A 214 15.49 13.71 38.72
CA MET A 214 14.44 14.56 39.27
C MET A 214 14.73 14.98 40.69
N LYS A 215 15.16 14.04 41.56
CA LYS A 215 15.52 14.32 42.95
C LYS A 215 16.76 15.19 43.07
N ASP A 216 17.83 14.87 42.34
CA ASP A 216 19.08 15.63 42.31
C ASP A 216 18.84 17.10 41.84
N ALA A 217 17.97 17.30 40.88
CA ALA A 217 17.59 18.64 40.41
C ALA A 217 16.76 19.40 41.44
N ALA A 218 15.84 18.70 42.16
CA ALA A 218 15.02 19.31 43.20
C ALA A 218 15.86 19.67 44.43
N GLU A 219 16.79 18.82 44.86
CA GLU A 219 17.73 19.09 45.95
C GLU A 219 18.68 20.25 45.64
N GLY A 220 19.04 20.41 44.33
CA GLY A 220 19.83 21.54 43.83
C GLY A 220 19.01 22.79 43.51
N GLU A 221 17.73 22.86 43.96
CA GLU A 221 16.78 23.97 43.73
C GLU A 221 16.56 24.34 42.25
N ARG A 222 16.90 23.42 41.31
CA ARG A 222 16.64 23.55 39.87
C ARG A 222 15.23 23.05 39.52
N PHE A 223 14.22 23.77 39.99
CA PHE A 223 12.81 23.30 39.93
C PHE A 223 12.28 23.13 38.49
N GLU A 224 12.72 23.95 37.53
CA GLU A 224 12.32 23.77 36.12
C GLU A 224 12.90 22.47 35.53
N GLU A 225 14.13 22.14 35.89
CA GLU A 225 14.79 20.90 35.46
C GLU A 225 14.13 19.67 36.12
N ALA A 226 13.83 19.77 37.42
CA ALA A 226 13.09 18.74 38.15
C ALA A 226 11.69 18.49 37.53
N ALA A 227 10.98 19.56 37.16
CA ALA A 227 9.68 19.46 36.48
C ALA A 227 9.81 18.78 35.10
N ARG A 228 10.88 19.03 34.35
CA ARG A 228 11.16 18.35 33.08
C ARG A 228 11.37 16.84 33.28
N TYR A 229 12.18 16.44 34.24
CA TYR A 229 12.39 15.01 34.56
C TYR A 229 11.11 14.34 35.05
N ARG A 230 10.31 15.01 35.87
CA ARG A 230 8.99 14.54 36.29
C ARG A 230 8.07 14.27 35.10
N ASN A 231 7.98 15.21 34.15
CA ASN A 231 7.13 15.09 32.98
C ASN A 231 7.61 13.94 32.06
N ARG A 232 8.93 13.76 31.90
CA ARG A 232 9.52 12.62 31.17
C ARG A 232 9.20 11.29 31.86
N LEU A 233 9.36 11.21 33.18
CA LEU A 233 9.00 10.03 34.00
C LEU A 233 7.52 9.68 33.87
N PHE A 234 6.65 10.67 33.92
CA PHE A 234 5.21 10.48 33.74
C PHE A 234 4.87 9.96 32.34
N ALA A 235 5.51 10.48 31.30
CA ALA A 235 5.34 9.98 29.93
C ALA A 235 5.78 8.52 29.78
N VAL A 236 6.92 8.15 30.40
CA VAL A 236 7.40 6.75 30.44
C VAL A 236 6.41 5.87 31.20
N ARG A 237 5.96 6.27 32.38
CA ARG A 237 4.99 5.50 33.19
C ARG A 237 3.67 5.29 32.45
N ASN A 238 3.12 6.30 31.80
CA ASN A 238 1.90 6.18 31.01
C ASN A 238 2.04 5.20 29.83
N LEU A 239 3.21 5.18 29.17
CA LEU A 239 3.49 4.18 28.14
C LEU A 239 3.56 2.76 28.74
N VAL A 240 4.21 2.62 29.91
CA VAL A 240 4.38 1.34 30.61
C VAL A 240 3.06 0.87 31.21
N GLU A 241 2.24 1.75 31.79
CA GLU A 241 0.93 1.39 32.38
C GLU A 241 -0.05 0.88 31.32
N ARG A 242 -0.07 1.50 30.14
CA ARG A 242 -0.85 0.96 29.01
C ARG A 242 -0.40 -0.44 28.59
N GLN A 243 0.86 -0.81 28.87
CA GLN A 243 1.44 -2.14 28.62
C GLN A 243 1.39 -3.06 29.84
N ALA A 244 1.34 -2.52 31.08
CA ALA A 244 1.47 -3.28 32.32
C ALA A 244 0.18 -3.94 32.81
N ALA A 245 -0.98 -3.51 32.30
CA ALA A 245 -2.29 -4.06 32.70
C ALA A 245 -2.45 -5.56 32.40
N ASP A 246 -1.48 -6.18 31.70
CA ASP A 246 -1.62 -7.53 31.15
C ASP A 246 -0.36 -8.41 31.29
N LYS A 247 0.36 -8.34 32.42
CA LYS A 247 1.49 -9.27 32.62
C LYS A 247 0.97 -10.68 32.90
N ARG A 248 1.15 -11.60 31.96
CA ARG A 248 0.70 -12.99 31.99
C ARG A 248 1.88 -13.96 32.09
N SER A 249 1.66 -15.12 32.65
CA SER A 249 2.70 -16.15 32.82
C SER A 249 3.11 -16.88 31.54
N VAL A 250 2.74 -16.36 30.38
CA VAL A 250 2.77 -17.08 29.09
C VAL A 250 4.12 -16.98 28.35
N GLY A 251 5.01 -16.04 28.74
CA GLY A 251 6.30 -15.83 28.09
C GLY A 251 6.20 -15.09 26.74
N THR A 252 7.19 -15.33 25.87
CA THR A 252 7.24 -14.74 24.52
C THR A 252 6.57 -15.68 23.51
N VAL A 253 5.38 -15.28 23.03
CA VAL A 253 4.53 -16.11 22.15
C VAL A 253 3.65 -15.23 21.29
N ASP A 254 3.36 -15.66 20.06
CA ASP A 254 2.28 -15.10 19.26
C ASP A 254 1.07 -16.04 19.33
N VAL A 255 -0.09 -15.47 19.64
CA VAL A 255 -1.35 -16.23 19.69
C VAL A 255 -2.21 -15.86 18.52
N ILE A 256 -2.54 -16.84 17.70
CA ILE A 256 -3.31 -16.67 16.45
C ILE A 256 -4.74 -17.16 16.65
N GLY A 257 -5.70 -16.33 16.31
CA GLY A 257 -7.11 -16.71 16.17
C GLY A 257 -7.55 -16.52 14.71
N ILE A 258 -8.34 -17.45 14.19
CA ILE A 258 -8.87 -17.40 12.83
C ILE A 258 -10.39 -17.52 12.89
N ALA A 259 -11.08 -16.72 12.09
CA ALA A 259 -12.50 -16.82 11.85
C ALA A 259 -12.75 -16.84 10.34
N ASN A 260 -13.63 -17.74 9.89
CA ASN A 260 -14.02 -17.92 8.50
C ASN A 260 -15.55 -18.06 8.42
N ASP A 261 -16.21 -17.34 7.50
CA ASP A 261 -17.64 -17.44 7.21
C ASP A 261 -17.93 -18.13 5.86
N GLY A 262 -16.91 -18.73 5.25
CA GLY A 262 -16.96 -19.40 3.96
C GLY A 262 -16.43 -18.56 2.81
N ASP A 263 -16.79 -17.29 2.71
CA ASP A 263 -16.36 -16.37 1.63
C ASP A 263 -15.24 -15.42 2.07
N ARG A 264 -15.13 -15.18 3.39
CA ARG A 264 -14.20 -14.23 4.00
C ARG A 264 -13.56 -14.85 5.22
N ALA A 265 -12.32 -14.48 5.50
CA ALA A 265 -11.65 -14.86 6.73
C ALA A 265 -10.90 -13.68 7.33
N ALA A 266 -10.85 -13.68 8.66
CA ALA A 266 -10.04 -12.76 9.43
C ALA A 266 -9.10 -13.53 10.34
N VAL A 267 -7.88 -13.02 10.49
CA VAL A 267 -6.87 -13.54 11.40
C VAL A 267 -6.56 -12.47 12.43
N GLN A 268 -6.59 -12.85 13.70
CA GLN A 268 -6.18 -12.01 14.82
C GLN A 268 -4.88 -12.55 15.40
N VAL A 269 -3.87 -11.69 15.52
CA VAL A 269 -2.61 -12.03 16.19
C VAL A 269 -2.48 -11.22 17.48
N PHE A 270 -2.19 -11.91 18.57
CA PHE A 270 -1.83 -11.33 19.86
C PHE A 270 -0.34 -11.62 20.13
N PRO A 271 0.57 -10.70 19.82
CA PRO A 271 1.97 -10.85 20.19
C PRO A 271 2.17 -10.57 21.68
N LEU A 272 2.61 -11.59 22.42
CA LEU A 272 3.04 -11.47 23.81
C LEU A 272 4.58 -11.52 23.85
N ARG A 273 5.19 -10.62 24.60
CA ARG A 273 6.62 -10.59 24.88
C ARG A 273 6.81 -10.52 26.38
N ASP A 274 7.51 -11.50 26.94
CA ASP A 274 7.69 -11.67 28.38
C ASP A 274 6.37 -11.63 29.17
N GLY A 275 5.34 -12.27 28.62
CA GLY A 275 4.00 -12.34 29.17
C GLY A 275 3.17 -11.06 29.04
N ARG A 276 3.66 -10.03 28.36
CA ARG A 276 2.91 -8.78 28.11
C ARG A 276 2.34 -8.78 26.70
N LEU A 277 1.07 -8.45 26.56
CA LEU A 277 0.43 -8.24 25.26
C LEU A 277 0.93 -6.90 24.68
N ILE A 278 1.66 -6.98 23.57
CA ILE A 278 2.23 -5.79 22.93
C ILE A 278 1.17 -5.02 22.15
N ASP A 279 0.38 -5.71 21.34
CA ASP A 279 -0.71 -5.12 20.53
C ASP A 279 -1.70 -6.19 20.06
N ARG A 280 -2.65 -5.79 19.23
CA ARG A 280 -3.62 -6.68 18.58
C ARG A 280 -3.62 -6.36 17.08
N TYR A 281 -3.33 -7.37 16.25
CA TYR A 281 -3.29 -7.22 14.80
C TYR A 281 -4.43 -8.01 14.19
N ALA A 282 -5.27 -7.32 13.43
CA ALA A 282 -6.32 -7.94 12.62
C ALA A 282 -5.93 -7.89 11.15
N PHE A 283 -6.08 -9.03 10.48
CA PHE A 283 -5.81 -9.22 9.05
C PHE A 283 -7.03 -9.81 8.39
N HIS A 284 -7.29 -9.40 7.15
CA HIS A 284 -8.33 -9.98 6.32
C HIS A 284 -7.69 -10.77 5.19
N LEU A 285 -8.23 -11.96 4.93
CA LEU A 285 -7.78 -12.83 3.86
C LEU A 285 -8.76 -12.79 2.70
N GLU A 286 -8.25 -12.80 1.48
CA GLU A 286 -8.99 -12.92 0.22
C GLU A 286 -8.83 -14.32 -0.37
N ASN A 287 -9.78 -14.74 -1.21
CA ASN A 287 -9.79 -16.05 -1.89
C ASN A 287 -9.83 -17.24 -0.92
N VAL A 288 -10.65 -17.12 0.12
CA VAL A 288 -10.72 -18.13 1.21
C VAL A 288 -11.84 -19.14 1.04
N ALA A 289 -12.71 -18.96 0.06
CA ALA A 289 -13.88 -19.81 -0.14
C ALA A 289 -13.48 -21.29 -0.32
N GLY A 290 -14.07 -22.17 0.49
CA GLY A 290 -13.77 -23.59 0.50
C GLY A 290 -12.42 -23.98 1.13
N GLN A 291 -11.71 -23.05 1.78
CA GLN A 291 -10.46 -23.35 2.50
C GLN A 291 -10.74 -23.65 3.98
N ASP A 292 -10.03 -24.64 4.50
CA ASP A 292 -10.07 -24.98 5.93
C ASP A 292 -9.12 -24.09 6.76
N THR A 293 -9.28 -24.13 8.08
CA THR A 293 -8.46 -23.34 9.02
C THR A 293 -6.97 -23.65 8.88
N ALA A 294 -6.61 -24.90 8.57
CA ALA A 294 -5.21 -25.29 8.40
C ALA A 294 -4.56 -24.61 7.19
N THR A 295 -5.26 -24.59 6.07
CA THR A 295 -4.80 -23.91 4.84
C THR A 295 -4.72 -22.39 5.05
N LEU A 296 -5.72 -21.80 5.71
CA LEU A 296 -5.72 -20.36 6.02
C LEU A 296 -4.58 -19.96 6.97
N LEU A 297 -4.33 -20.77 8.01
CA LEU A 297 -3.23 -20.57 8.92
C LEU A 297 -1.89 -20.61 8.21
N GLU A 298 -1.68 -21.62 7.37
CA GLU A 298 -0.43 -21.81 6.66
C GLU A 298 -0.16 -20.65 5.71
N ALA A 299 -1.12 -20.29 4.87
CA ALA A 299 -1.01 -19.17 3.94
C ALA A 299 -0.71 -17.85 4.69
N PHE A 300 -1.44 -17.60 5.78
CA PHE A 300 -1.21 -16.44 6.63
C PHE A 300 0.19 -16.45 7.26
N ALA A 301 0.59 -17.56 7.88
CA ALA A 301 1.84 -17.65 8.62
C ALA A 301 3.06 -17.48 7.69
N ILE A 302 3.02 -18.07 6.50
CA ILE A 302 4.08 -17.93 5.50
C ILE A 302 4.23 -16.48 5.06
N GLU A 303 3.14 -15.78 4.80
CA GLU A 303 3.16 -14.39 4.36
C GLU A 303 3.55 -13.44 5.51
N TYR A 304 2.95 -13.60 6.67
CA TYR A 304 3.16 -12.77 7.85
C TYR A 304 4.59 -12.92 8.39
N TYR A 305 5.00 -14.14 8.75
CA TYR A 305 6.35 -14.40 9.24
C TYR A 305 7.41 -14.36 8.12
N GLY A 306 6.99 -14.53 6.88
CA GLY A 306 7.82 -14.34 5.69
C GLY A 306 8.40 -12.93 5.55
N SER A 307 7.76 -11.93 6.13
CA SER A 307 8.17 -10.52 6.13
C SER A 307 8.50 -9.98 7.52
N ALA A 308 8.23 -10.75 8.59
CA ALA A 308 8.46 -10.31 9.97
C ALA A 308 9.95 -10.21 10.33
N PRO A 309 10.38 -9.16 11.04
CA PRO A 309 11.78 -8.96 11.43
C PRO A 309 12.21 -9.88 12.57
N SER A 310 11.27 -10.23 13.43
CA SER A 310 11.50 -11.14 14.55
C SER A 310 10.34 -12.11 14.68
N MET A 311 10.67 -13.34 15.01
CA MET A 311 9.71 -14.42 15.18
C MET A 311 9.80 -14.96 16.62
N PRO A 312 8.68 -15.17 17.33
CA PRO A 312 8.71 -15.70 18.68
C PRO A 312 9.15 -17.17 18.69
N PRO A 313 9.65 -17.70 19.81
CA PRO A 313 10.00 -19.12 19.93
C PRO A 313 8.77 -20.04 19.93
N GLN A 314 7.57 -19.49 20.16
CA GLN A 314 6.33 -20.25 20.19
C GLN A 314 5.20 -19.49 19.49
N ILE A 315 4.40 -20.23 18.72
CA ILE A 315 3.18 -19.76 18.08
C ILE A 315 2.03 -20.65 18.51
N VAL A 316 1.00 -20.04 19.08
CA VAL A 316 -0.23 -20.71 19.50
C VAL A 316 -1.28 -20.52 18.42
N VAL A 317 -1.89 -21.62 17.99
CA VAL A 317 -2.81 -21.68 16.84
C VAL A 317 -4.16 -22.29 17.23
N PRO A 318 -5.21 -22.15 16.41
CA PRO A 318 -6.51 -22.78 16.62
C PRO A 318 -6.42 -24.31 16.69
N PRO A 319 -7.35 -24.99 17.39
CA PRO A 319 -7.34 -26.46 17.51
C PRO A 319 -7.51 -27.21 16.20
N ASP A 320 -8.23 -26.61 15.25
CA ASP A 320 -8.55 -27.14 13.92
C ASP A 320 -7.48 -26.82 12.87
N SER A 321 -6.28 -26.44 13.30
CA SER A 321 -5.13 -26.15 12.43
C SER A 321 -4.45 -27.39 11.83
N GLY A 322 -4.89 -28.59 12.17
CA GLY A 322 -4.32 -29.84 11.66
C GLY A 322 -2.86 -30.08 12.09
N ASP A 323 -2.09 -30.76 11.23
CA ASP A 323 -0.68 -31.03 11.46
C ASP A 323 0.18 -29.79 11.10
N THR A 324 0.79 -29.20 12.11
CA THR A 324 1.61 -27.99 11.98
C THR A 324 3.12 -28.26 11.94
N SER A 325 3.53 -29.53 11.81
CA SER A 325 4.95 -29.93 11.87
C SER A 325 5.80 -29.29 10.76
N ALA A 326 5.33 -29.36 9.51
CA ALA A 326 6.04 -28.76 8.37
C ALA A 326 6.13 -27.22 8.49
N LEU A 327 5.05 -26.59 8.98
CA LEU A 327 5.06 -25.13 9.25
C LEU A 327 6.06 -24.78 10.36
N ALA A 328 6.12 -25.56 11.44
CA ALA A 328 7.05 -25.34 12.54
C ALA A 328 8.52 -25.48 12.08
N GLU A 329 8.81 -26.47 11.24
CA GLU A 329 10.13 -26.69 10.66
C GLU A 329 10.52 -25.52 9.74
N PHE A 330 9.67 -25.15 8.79
CA PHE A 330 9.84 -23.99 7.91
C PHE A 330 10.14 -22.69 8.69
N LEU A 331 9.37 -22.42 9.74
CA LEU A 331 9.55 -21.22 10.57
C LEU A 331 10.83 -21.29 11.40
N SER A 332 11.25 -22.50 11.81
CA SER A 332 12.49 -22.73 12.56
C SER A 332 13.73 -22.47 11.71
N GLU A 333 13.73 -22.98 10.47
CA GLU A 333 14.80 -22.69 9.51
C GLU A 333 14.94 -21.20 9.24
N ARG A 334 13.81 -20.53 9.04
CA ARG A 334 13.78 -19.09 8.78
C ARG A 334 14.23 -18.24 9.98
N ARG A 335 13.90 -18.67 11.20
CA ARG A 335 14.33 -18.02 12.44
C ARG A 335 15.79 -18.28 12.77
N GLY A 336 16.37 -19.38 12.26
CA GLY A 336 17.69 -19.89 12.65
C GLY A 336 17.70 -20.56 14.04
N SER A 337 16.53 -20.85 14.61
CA SER A 337 16.36 -21.55 15.87
C SER A 337 14.94 -22.09 16.01
N ARG A 338 14.74 -23.11 16.86
CA ARG A 338 13.47 -23.81 17.01
C ARG A 338 12.28 -22.90 17.26
N VAL A 339 11.22 -23.09 16.48
CA VAL A 339 9.90 -22.49 16.65
C VAL A 339 8.89 -23.60 16.94
N GLU A 340 8.17 -23.50 18.04
CA GLU A 340 7.09 -24.42 18.38
C GLU A 340 5.76 -23.85 17.88
N VAL A 341 5.04 -24.58 17.04
CA VAL A 341 3.68 -24.25 16.57
C VAL A 341 2.73 -25.30 17.12
N ARG A 342 1.79 -24.89 17.97
CA ARG A 342 0.84 -25.84 18.54
C ARG A 342 -0.49 -25.25 18.95
N ALA A 343 -1.53 -26.07 18.95
CA ALA A 343 -2.82 -25.76 19.54
C ALA A 343 -2.81 -26.12 21.06
N PRO A 344 -3.15 -25.19 21.95
CA PRO A 344 -3.18 -25.43 23.38
C PRO A 344 -4.47 -26.17 23.77
N VAL A 345 -4.35 -27.17 24.63
CA VAL A 345 -5.50 -27.94 25.13
C VAL A 345 -6.17 -27.29 26.35
N ARG A 346 -5.37 -26.65 27.24
CA ARG A 346 -5.83 -26.06 28.50
C ARG A 346 -4.96 -24.91 28.97
N GLY A 347 -5.43 -24.18 30.00
CA GLY A 347 -4.66 -23.11 30.62
C GLY A 347 -4.76 -21.76 29.91
N GLU A 348 -3.91 -20.82 30.32
CA GLU A 348 -3.97 -19.43 29.89
C GLU A 348 -3.76 -19.26 28.36
N LYS A 349 -2.89 -20.08 27.76
CA LYS A 349 -2.67 -20.07 26.29
C LYS A 349 -3.95 -20.45 25.53
N ARG A 350 -4.73 -21.43 26.03
CA ARG A 350 -6.02 -21.80 25.45
C ARG A 350 -7.01 -20.64 25.52
N ARG A 351 -7.14 -20.02 26.69
CA ARG A 351 -8.02 -18.85 26.88
C ARG A 351 -7.65 -17.69 25.95
N LEU A 352 -6.35 -17.41 25.78
CA LEU A 352 -5.86 -16.39 24.87
C LEU A 352 -6.17 -16.72 23.41
N GLN A 353 -6.03 -17.97 23.03
CA GLN A 353 -6.34 -18.41 21.68
C GLN A 353 -7.85 -18.29 21.37
N GLU A 354 -8.71 -18.67 22.32
CA GLU A 354 -10.16 -18.48 22.20
C GLU A 354 -10.51 -16.99 22.08
N LEU A 355 -9.88 -16.14 22.90
CA LEU A 355 -10.05 -14.69 22.82
C LEU A 355 -9.58 -14.13 21.48
N ALA A 356 -8.47 -14.61 20.93
CA ALA A 356 -7.99 -14.23 19.62
C ALA A 356 -8.98 -14.63 18.52
N THR A 357 -9.54 -15.84 18.58
CA THR A 357 -10.57 -16.31 17.64
C THR A 357 -11.85 -15.49 17.74
N GLN A 358 -12.29 -15.16 18.96
CA GLN A 358 -13.45 -14.27 19.14
C GLN A 358 -13.20 -12.88 18.55
N ASN A 359 -12.00 -12.32 18.73
CA ASN A 359 -11.64 -11.04 18.13
C ASN A 359 -11.54 -11.13 16.59
N ALA A 360 -11.10 -12.25 16.04
CA ALA A 360 -11.13 -12.48 14.59
C ALA A 360 -12.58 -12.47 14.05
N ARG A 361 -13.54 -13.09 14.75
CA ARG A 361 -14.97 -13.03 14.40
C ARG A 361 -15.51 -11.61 14.42
N LEU A 362 -15.25 -10.87 15.48
CA LEU A 362 -15.67 -9.47 15.59
C LEU A 362 -15.06 -8.58 14.49
N ALA A 363 -13.80 -8.84 14.11
CA ALA A 363 -13.16 -8.14 12.99
C ALA A 363 -13.87 -8.44 11.68
N LEU A 364 -14.22 -9.70 11.43
CA LEU A 364 -14.93 -10.15 10.24
C LEU A 364 -16.33 -9.53 10.16
N GLU A 365 -17.13 -9.59 11.24
CA GLU A 365 -18.44 -8.95 11.35
C GLU A 365 -18.36 -7.45 11.13
N SER A 366 -17.39 -6.78 11.73
CA SER A 366 -17.17 -5.34 11.55
C SER A 366 -16.84 -4.98 10.09
N GLU A 367 -16.08 -5.82 9.40
CA GLU A 367 -15.77 -5.63 7.98
C GLU A 367 -17.04 -5.73 7.12
N VAL A 368 -17.86 -6.76 7.35
CA VAL A 368 -19.13 -6.95 6.63
C VAL A 368 -19.98 -5.71 6.77
N LEU A 369 -20.21 -5.25 8.01
CA LEU A 369 -20.99 -4.04 8.29
C LEU A 369 -20.40 -2.79 7.63
N GLN A 370 -19.08 -2.65 7.59
CA GLN A 370 -18.44 -1.52 6.90
C GLN A 370 -18.63 -1.56 5.38
N VAL A 371 -18.53 -2.75 4.78
CA VAL A 371 -18.78 -2.93 3.34
C VAL A 371 -20.23 -2.60 3.00
N GLU A 372 -21.16 -3.11 3.77
CA GLU A 372 -22.60 -2.83 3.59
C GLU A 372 -22.93 -1.35 3.76
N ARG A 373 -22.40 -0.70 4.81
CA ARG A 373 -22.56 0.76 5.00
C ARG A 373 -21.97 1.57 3.85
N LYS A 374 -20.80 1.18 3.33
CA LYS A 374 -20.21 1.85 2.16
C LYS A 374 -21.07 1.64 0.90
N ARG A 375 -21.67 0.46 0.74
CA ARG A 375 -22.58 0.16 -0.37
C ARG A 375 -23.87 0.98 -0.24
N ALA A 376 -24.48 0.97 0.94
CA ALA A 376 -25.69 1.75 1.22
C ALA A 376 -25.47 3.25 0.95
N ARG A 377 -24.37 3.84 1.45
CA ARG A 377 -24.04 5.24 1.17
C ARG A 377 -23.82 5.56 -0.30
N ARG A 378 -23.32 4.59 -1.09
CA ARG A 378 -23.18 4.79 -2.55
C ARG A 378 -24.52 4.81 -3.26
N VAL A 379 -25.43 3.90 -2.88
CA VAL A 379 -26.78 3.87 -3.41
C VAL A 379 -27.52 5.16 -3.04
N GLU A 380 -27.48 5.55 -1.76
CA GLU A 380 -28.05 6.81 -1.26
C GLU A 380 -27.54 8.03 -2.03
N ALA A 381 -26.22 8.10 -2.30
CA ALA A 381 -25.65 9.20 -3.09
C ALA A 381 -26.17 9.25 -4.53
N LEU A 382 -26.35 8.09 -5.18
CA LEU A 382 -26.88 8.03 -6.54
C LEU A 382 -28.37 8.36 -6.57
N GLU A 383 -29.15 7.92 -5.57
CA GLU A 383 -30.57 8.24 -5.44
C GLU A 383 -30.78 9.72 -5.19
N GLU A 384 -30.03 10.31 -4.27
CA GLU A 384 -30.06 11.75 -4.00
C GLU A 384 -29.72 12.59 -5.25
N LEU A 385 -28.69 12.21 -6.01
CA LEU A 385 -28.36 12.88 -7.27
C LEU A 385 -29.47 12.73 -8.30
N ARG A 386 -30.12 11.55 -8.42
CA ARG A 386 -31.24 11.35 -9.29
C ARG A 386 -32.39 12.30 -8.95
N GLU A 387 -32.71 12.41 -7.67
CA GLU A 387 -33.82 13.27 -7.20
C GLU A 387 -33.49 14.76 -7.35
N ALA A 388 -32.32 15.19 -6.85
CA ALA A 388 -31.91 16.58 -6.87
C ALA A 388 -31.76 17.14 -8.30
N LEU A 389 -31.28 16.32 -9.23
CA LEU A 389 -31.05 16.68 -10.62
C LEU A 389 -32.23 16.29 -11.53
N ASN A 390 -33.31 15.73 -10.97
CA ASN A 390 -34.51 15.25 -11.70
C ASN A 390 -34.16 14.32 -12.87
N LEU A 391 -33.30 13.32 -12.62
CA LEU A 391 -32.87 12.36 -13.63
C LEU A 391 -33.89 11.23 -13.80
N GLU A 392 -34.09 10.76 -15.03
CA GLU A 392 -34.97 9.63 -15.35
C GLU A 392 -34.49 8.31 -14.71
N SER A 393 -33.20 8.14 -14.54
CA SER A 393 -32.58 6.92 -13.99
C SER A 393 -31.41 7.26 -13.07
N LEU A 394 -30.97 6.28 -12.26
CA LEU A 394 -29.78 6.42 -11.44
C LEU A 394 -28.54 6.73 -12.30
N PRO A 395 -27.72 7.71 -11.91
CA PRO A 395 -26.48 8.04 -12.64
C PRO A 395 -25.37 7.03 -12.34
N LEU A 396 -25.56 5.78 -12.79
CA LEU A 396 -24.62 4.69 -12.54
C LEU A 396 -23.25 4.94 -13.17
N ARG A 397 -23.22 5.57 -14.36
CA ARG A 397 -21.98 6.01 -15.00
C ARG A 397 -21.92 7.54 -15.03
N ILE A 398 -20.94 8.09 -14.31
CA ILE A 398 -20.65 9.51 -14.24
C ILE A 398 -19.31 9.77 -14.91
N GLU A 399 -19.27 10.66 -15.89
CA GLU A 399 -18.04 11.15 -16.52
C GLU A 399 -17.77 12.59 -16.09
N CYS A 400 -16.57 12.89 -15.61
CA CYS A 400 -16.22 14.26 -15.25
C CYS A 400 -15.05 14.75 -16.11
N TYR A 401 -15.18 15.99 -16.56
CA TYR A 401 -14.22 16.66 -17.43
C TYR A 401 -13.61 17.87 -16.74
N ASP A 402 -12.30 17.94 -16.75
CA ASP A 402 -11.50 19.09 -16.33
C ASP A 402 -10.57 19.49 -17.46
N VAL A 403 -10.48 20.78 -17.74
CA VAL A 403 -9.56 21.37 -18.71
C VAL A 403 -8.54 22.20 -17.94
N SER A 404 -7.30 21.82 -18.07
CA SER A 404 -6.19 22.49 -17.39
C SER A 404 -5.19 23.05 -18.38
N ASN A 405 -4.79 24.31 -18.17
CA ASN A 405 -3.86 25.03 -19.00
C ASN A 405 -2.42 24.91 -18.44
N ILE A 406 -1.47 24.51 -19.28
CA ILE A 406 -0.05 24.51 -18.96
C ILE A 406 0.52 25.82 -19.46
N GLN A 407 1.02 26.66 -18.58
CA GLN A 407 1.66 27.94 -18.88
C GLN A 407 2.30 27.98 -20.29
N GLY A 408 1.55 28.43 -21.28
CA GLY A 408 2.04 28.84 -22.60
C GLY A 408 2.18 27.77 -23.69
N GLU A 409 1.96 26.45 -23.46
CA GLU A 409 2.36 25.49 -24.51
C GLU A 409 1.32 24.44 -24.96
N SER A 410 0.37 24.03 -24.14
CA SER A 410 -0.72 23.13 -24.60
C SER A 410 -1.81 22.96 -23.54
N VAL A 411 -3.04 23.04 -23.97
CA VAL A 411 -4.23 22.76 -23.18
C VAL A 411 -4.49 21.25 -23.19
N VAL A 412 -4.78 20.68 -22.01
CA VAL A 412 -5.09 19.26 -21.87
C VAL A 412 -6.42 19.10 -21.18
N GLY A 413 -7.32 18.31 -21.79
CA GLY A 413 -8.54 17.83 -21.14
C GLY A 413 -8.32 16.49 -20.47
N SER A 414 -8.94 16.30 -19.31
CA SER A 414 -9.00 15.03 -18.62
C SER A 414 -10.44 14.53 -18.51
N MET A 415 -10.63 13.22 -18.67
CA MET A 415 -11.89 12.53 -18.43
C MET A 415 -11.66 11.47 -17.36
N VAL A 416 -12.38 11.57 -16.25
CA VAL A 416 -12.47 10.50 -15.26
C VAL A 416 -13.85 9.88 -15.28
N VAL A 417 -13.91 8.60 -14.96
CA VAL A 417 -15.16 7.81 -14.99
C VAL A 417 -15.41 7.19 -13.63
N PHE A 418 -16.62 7.39 -13.12
CA PHE A 418 -17.15 6.67 -11.98
C PHE A 418 -18.25 5.72 -12.44
N GLN A 419 -18.16 4.48 -11.98
CA GLN A 419 -19.16 3.44 -12.18
C GLN A 419 -19.67 3.01 -10.80
N ASP A 420 -20.97 2.98 -10.59
CA ASP A 420 -21.60 2.63 -9.30
C ASP A 420 -21.04 3.43 -8.11
N ALA A 421 -20.87 4.75 -8.31
CA ALA A 421 -20.24 5.69 -7.37
C ALA A 421 -18.78 5.37 -7.00
N MET A 422 -18.06 4.55 -7.80
CA MET A 422 -16.66 4.18 -7.63
C MET A 422 -15.80 4.59 -8.83
N PRO A 423 -14.54 5.03 -8.62
CA PRO A 423 -13.65 5.39 -9.72
C PRO A 423 -13.27 4.18 -10.57
N LYS A 424 -13.56 4.20 -11.87
CA LYS A 424 -13.17 3.18 -12.86
C LYS A 424 -11.94 3.63 -13.62
N LYS A 425 -10.79 3.53 -13.01
CA LYS A 425 -9.51 4.08 -13.52
C LYS A 425 -9.10 3.58 -14.89
N ALA A 426 -9.48 2.35 -15.28
CA ALA A 426 -9.23 1.81 -16.62
C ALA A 426 -9.89 2.64 -17.73
N HIS A 427 -10.97 3.37 -17.41
CA HIS A 427 -11.72 4.22 -18.34
C HIS A 427 -11.29 5.70 -18.33
N TYR A 428 -10.28 6.08 -17.55
CA TYR A 428 -9.76 7.44 -17.56
C TYR A 428 -9.05 7.74 -18.87
N ARG A 429 -9.30 8.92 -19.45
CA ARG A 429 -8.68 9.33 -20.71
C ARG A 429 -8.16 10.76 -20.66
N LYS A 430 -7.13 11.01 -21.45
CA LYS A 430 -6.48 12.32 -21.62
C LYS A 430 -6.63 12.77 -23.06
N PHE A 431 -6.95 14.03 -23.25
CA PHE A 431 -7.15 14.64 -24.54
C PHE A 431 -6.15 15.81 -24.71
N GLY A 432 -5.23 15.68 -25.66
CA GLY A 432 -4.43 16.84 -26.09
C GLY A 432 -5.31 17.72 -26.99
N VAL A 433 -5.53 18.97 -26.65
CA VAL A 433 -6.24 19.94 -27.48
C VAL A 433 -5.33 20.41 -28.59
N ARG A 434 -5.85 20.43 -29.83
CA ARG A 434 -5.03 20.69 -31.05
C ARG A 434 -5.41 21.97 -31.80
N SER A 435 -6.60 22.51 -31.55
CA SER A 435 -7.23 23.52 -32.39
C SER A 435 -7.10 24.97 -31.93
N LEU A 436 -6.32 25.25 -30.85
CA LEU A 436 -6.32 26.57 -30.24
C LEU A 436 -4.95 27.26 -30.30
N ASP A 437 -4.90 28.41 -30.98
CA ASP A 437 -3.88 29.44 -30.79
C ASP A 437 -4.36 30.42 -29.69
N GLY A 438 -4.20 30.02 -28.42
CA GLY A 438 -4.58 30.87 -27.28
C GLY A 438 -5.14 30.12 -26.05
N GLN A 439 -5.49 30.89 -25.00
CA GLN A 439 -6.06 30.40 -23.74
C GLN A 439 -7.60 30.49 -23.79
N ASP A 440 -8.25 29.58 -24.51
CA ASP A 440 -9.71 29.45 -24.51
C ASP A 440 -10.15 28.10 -23.91
N ASP A 441 -10.41 28.10 -22.60
CA ASP A 441 -10.83 26.92 -21.86
C ASP A 441 -12.22 26.41 -22.33
N TYR A 442 -13.09 27.30 -22.87
CA TYR A 442 -14.41 26.91 -23.38
C TYR A 442 -14.30 26.14 -24.70
N ALA A 443 -13.51 26.63 -25.64
CA ALA A 443 -13.28 25.95 -26.89
C ALA A 443 -12.52 24.63 -26.71
N ALA A 444 -11.58 24.61 -25.75
CA ALA A 444 -10.87 23.38 -25.39
C ALA A 444 -11.80 22.32 -24.82
N LEU A 445 -12.71 22.69 -23.92
CA LEU A 445 -13.72 21.79 -23.36
C LEU A 445 -14.65 21.27 -24.47
N ALA A 446 -15.12 22.14 -25.34
CA ALA A 446 -15.98 21.78 -26.47
C ALA A 446 -15.29 20.74 -27.40
N GLU A 447 -14.00 20.92 -27.72
CA GLU A 447 -13.23 19.94 -28.49
C GLU A 447 -13.15 18.58 -27.80
N VAL A 448 -12.88 18.55 -26.47
CA VAL A 448 -12.78 17.30 -25.69
C VAL A 448 -14.10 16.56 -25.70
N ILE A 449 -15.21 17.25 -25.45
CA ILE A 449 -16.58 16.70 -25.44
C ILE A 449 -16.95 16.17 -26.83
N ALA A 450 -16.74 16.97 -27.87
CA ALA A 450 -17.01 16.55 -29.25
C ALA A 450 -16.22 15.27 -29.62
N ARG A 451 -14.94 15.21 -29.31
CA ARG A 451 -14.11 14.02 -29.58
C ARG A 451 -14.55 12.79 -28.78
N ARG A 452 -15.05 12.98 -27.57
CA ARG A 452 -15.58 11.89 -26.76
C ARG A 452 -16.85 11.29 -27.38
N PHE A 453 -17.82 12.13 -27.74
CA PHE A 453 -19.10 11.66 -28.24
C PHE A 453 -19.05 11.26 -29.73
N ALA A 454 -18.13 11.78 -30.53
CA ALA A 454 -17.83 11.25 -31.85
C ALA A 454 -17.42 9.78 -31.79
N ARG A 455 -16.54 9.42 -30.85
CA ARG A 455 -16.12 8.02 -30.64
C ARG A 455 -17.21 7.10 -30.11
N LEU A 456 -18.24 7.64 -29.45
CA LEU A 456 -19.39 6.85 -29.02
C LEU A 456 -20.23 6.39 -30.23
N GLN A 457 -20.34 7.23 -31.26
CA GLN A 457 -21.10 6.90 -32.48
C GLN A 457 -20.31 6.00 -33.44
N ASP A 458 -18.99 6.00 -33.35
CA ASP A 458 -18.10 5.18 -34.21
C ASP A 458 -17.85 3.78 -33.59
N ALA A 459 -18.95 3.10 -33.18
CA ALA A 459 -18.89 1.77 -32.55
C ALA A 459 -18.45 0.64 -33.51
N THR A 460 -18.16 0.94 -34.77
CA THR A 460 -17.77 -0.02 -35.84
C THR A 460 -16.26 -0.09 -36.07
N SER A 461 -15.44 0.69 -35.39
CA SER A 461 -13.99 0.68 -35.55
C SER A 461 -13.35 -0.60 -35.00
N GLU A 462 -12.35 -1.17 -35.69
CA GLU A 462 -11.57 -2.33 -35.23
C GLU A 462 -10.87 -2.11 -33.88
N GLU A 463 -10.78 -0.88 -33.41
CA GLU A 463 -10.24 -0.48 -32.10
C GLU A 463 -11.38 -0.12 -31.13
N TYR A 464 -12.25 -1.08 -30.78
CA TYR A 464 -13.28 -0.86 -29.76
C TYR A 464 -12.66 -0.62 -28.39
N ASP A 465 -12.80 0.60 -27.85
CA ASP A 465 -12.44 0.97 -26.49
C ASP A 465 -13.70 1.07 -25.63
N GLU A 466 -13.91 0.11 -24.72
CA GLU A 466 -15.07 0.06 -23.80
C GLU A 466 -15.30 1.39 -23.06
N SER A 467 -14.24 2.18 -22.82
CA SER A 467 -14.34 3.47 -22.15
C SER A 467 -15.13 4.49 -22.96
N PHE A 468 -15.08 4.41 -24.30
CA PHE A 468 -15.79 5.28 -25.22
C PHE A 468 -17.12 4.68 -25.72
N GLY A 469 -17.22 3.35 -25.76
CA GLY A 469 -18.42 2.65 -26.22
C GLY A 469 -19.60 2.67 -25.26
N THR A 470 -19.40 3.10 -23.99
CA THR A 470 -20.47 3.15 -22.99
C THR A 470 -21.00 4.58 -22.83
N THR A 471 -22.32 4.76 -22.97
CA THR A 471 -22.99 6.05 -22.76
C THR A 471 -23.01 6.42 -21.29
N PRO A 472 -22.59 7.64 -20.87
CA PRO A 472 -22.75 8.09 -19.49
C PRO A 472 -24.21 8.45 -19.16
N ASN A 473 -24.60 8.28 -17.91
CA ASN A 473 -25.89 8.79 -17.41
C ASN A 473 -25.78 10.27 -17.02
N LEU A 474 -24.60 10.67 -16.52
CA LEU A 474 -24.32 12.02 -16.05
C LEU A 474 -22.94 12.47 -16.51
N VAL A 475 -22.89 13.64 -17.11
CA VAL A 475 -21.66 14.39 -17.44
C VAL A 475 -21.50 15.54 -16.45
N VAL A 476 -20.38 15.60 -15.79
CA VAL A 476 -20.02 16.65 -14.83
C VAL A 476 -18.88 17.48 -15.42
N ILE A 477 -19.05 18.79 -15.45
CA ILE A 477 -18.03 19.74 -15.90
C ILE A 477 -17.44 20.45 -14.67
N ASP A 478 -16.12 20.38 -14.49
CA ASP A 478 -15.43 21.15 -13.45
C ASP A 478 -15.33 22.62 -13.86
N GLY A 479 -16.39 23.38 -13.51
CA GLY A 479 -16.46 24.78 -13.90
C GLY A 479 -17.80 25.45 -13.67
N GLY A 480 -17.97 26.66 -14.20
CA GLY A 480 -19.18 27.46 -14.07
C GLY A 480 -20.13 27.36 -15.26
N LYS A 481 -21.16 28.21 -15.26
CA LYS A 481 -22.22 28.30 -16.29
C LYS A 481 -21.69 28.41 -17.73
N GLY A 482 -20.57 29.14 -17.96
CA GLY A 482 -20.02 29.30 -19.28
C GLY A 482 -19.43 28.00 -19.86
N GLN A 483 -18.76 27.19 -19.02
CA GLN A 483 -18.25 25.88 -19.39
C GLN A 483 -19.38 24.87 -19.62
N LEU A 484 -20.47 24.94 -18.84
CA LEU A 484 -21.67 24.15 -19.07
C LEU A 484 -22.29 24.45 -20.44
N ALA A 485 -22.41 25.75 -20.78
CA ALA A 485 -22.96 26.16 -22.08
C ALA A 485 -22.09 25.67 -23.26
N ALA A 486 -20.75 25.75 -23.15
CA ALA A 486 -19.84 25.25 -24.16
C ALA A 486 -19.94 23.71 -24.33
N ALA A 487 -20.04 22.97 -23.23
CA ALA A 487 -20.24 21.51 -23.27
C ALA A 487 -21.55 21.13 -23.93
N LEU A 488 -22.66 21.79 -23.58
CA LEU A 488 -23.98 21.57 -24.18
C LEU A 488 -23.97 21.84 -25.67
N ALA A 489 -23.38 22.97 -26.12
CA ALA A 489 -23.27 23.30 -27.54
C ALA A 489 -22.50 22.21 -28.31
N ALA A 490 -21.42 21.69 -27.74
CA ALA A 490 -20.66 20.62 -28.36
C ALA A 490 -21.44 19.29 -28.42
N MET A 491 -22.34 19.03 -27.47
CA MET A 491 -23.15 17.81 -27.42
C MET A 491 -24.37 17.86 -28.34
N GLN A 492 -24.83 19.03 -28.77
CA GLN A 492 -26.01 19.18 -29.65
C GLN A 492 -25.86 18.45 -31.01
N ALA A 493 -24.63 18.23 -31.47
CA ALA A 493 -24.35 17.50 -32.72
C ALA A 493 -24.60 15.98 -32.60
N TYR A 494 -24.86 15.47 -31.39
CA TYR A 494 -24.99 14.04 -31.08
C TYR A 494 -26.38 13.74 -30.52
N ASP A 495 -26.95 12.60 -30.90
CA ASP A 495 -28.22 12.13 -30.36
C ASP A 495 -28.01 11.46 -28.98
N LEU A 496 -28.16 12.24 -27.92
CA LEU A 496 -27.87 11.83 -26.53
C LEU A 496 -29.03 12.13 -25.58
N PRO A 497 -30.27 11.64 -25.85
CA PRO A 497 -31.49 12.07 -25.14
C PRO A 497 -31.50 11.72 -23.65
N ARG A 498 -30.65 10.78 -23.20
CA ARG A 498 -30.61 10.29 -21.82
C ARG A 498 -29.36 10.69 -21.04
N VAL A 499 -28.54 11.59 -21.60
CA VAL A 499 -27.32 12.07 -20.96
C VAL A 499 -27.61 13.40 -20.26
N ALA A 500 -27.64 13.40 -18.94
CA ALA A 500 -27.72 14.63 -18.19
C ALA A 500 -26.35 15.32 -18.13
N VAL A 501 -26.35 16.66 -18.14
CA VAL A 501 -25.11 17.46 -18.07
C VAL A 501 -25.23 18.49 -16.98
N ILE A 502 -24.24 18.57 -16.10
CA ILE A 502 -24.17 19.59 -15.04
C ILE A 502 -22.77 20.19 -15.00
N SER A 503 -22.65 21.36 -14.37
CA SER A 503 -21.35 21.87 -13.94
C SER A 503 -21.31 22.11 -12.44
N LEU A 504 -20.10 21.97 -11.85
CA LEU A 504 -19.85 22.13 -10.42
C LEU A 504 -18.84 23.26 -10.21
N ALA A 505 -19.26 24.35 -9.57
CA ALA A 505 -18.39 25.50 -9.31
C ALA A 505 -17.55 25.32 -8.03
N LYS A 506 -16.26 25.70 -8.10
CA LYS A 506 -15.24 25.43 -7.05
C LYS A 506 -15.48 26.13 -5.70
N ARG A 507 -16.05 27.35 -5.68
CA ARG A 507 -16.06 28.18 -4.45
C ARG A 507 -17.21 27.88 -3.49
N VAL A 508 -18.38 27.52 -4.01
CA VAL A 508 -19.62 27.43 -3.23
C VAL A 508 -20.31 26.07 -3.40
N GLU A 509 -19.69 25.16 -4.17
CA GLU A 509 -20.23 23.83 -4.48
C GLU A 509 -21.61 23.88 -5.15
N GLU A 510 -21.84 24.93 -5.95
CA GLU A 510 -23.09 25.15 -6.69
C GLU A 510 -23.16 24.25 -7.91
N VAL A 511 -24.28 23.55 -8.06
CA VAL A 511 -24.56 22.69 -9.20
C VAL A 511 -25.42 23.45 -10.21
N PHE A 512 -24.89 23.71 -11.39
CA PHE A 512 -25.65 24.33 -12.48
C PHE A 512 -26.21 23.28 -13.42
N VAL A 513 -27.50 23.40 -13.69
CA VAL A 513 -28.28 22.50 -14.59
C VAL A 513 -28.74 23.28 -15.79
N PRO A 514 -28.80 22.70 -17.00
CA PRO A 514 -29.30 23.38 -18.19
C PRO A 514 -30.71 23.90 -18.02
N GLY A 515 -30.96 25.14 -18.49
CA GLY A 515 -32.31 25.76 -18.46
C GLY A 515 -32.72 26.31 -17.10
N GLN A 516 -31.92 26.16 -16.04
CA GLN A 516 -32.19 26.75 -14.73
C GLN A 516 -31.29 27.95 -14.46
N PRO A 517 -31.88 29.14 -14.15
CA PRO A 517 -31.10 30.36 -13.86
C PRO A 517 -30.35 30.26 -12.53
N ASP A 518 -30.96 29.61 -11.53
CA ASP A 518 -30.36 29.48 -10.20
C ASP A 518 -29.71 28.11 -10.02
N PRO A 519 -28.56 28.05 -9.28
CA PRO A 519 -27.90 26.80 -9.01
C PRO A 519 -28.68 25.95 -8.01
N ILE A 520 -28.56 24.64 -8.12
CA ILE A 520 -29.01 23.71 -7.10
C ILE A 520 -27.94 23.68 -6.01
N VAL A 521 -28.35 23.93 -4.76
CA VAL A 521 -27.49 23.83 -3.58
C VAL A 521 -27.87 22.58 -2.81
N LEU A 522 -26.99 21.60 -2.81
CA LEU A 522 -27.14 20.37 -2.02
C LEU A 522 -26.67 20.61 -0.58
N ASP A 523 -27.22 19.86 0.39
CA ASP A 523 -26.74 19.92 1.77
C ASP A 523 -25.25 19.57 1.85
N ARG A 524 -24.50 20.29 2.71
CA ARG A 524 -23.05 20.10 2.86
C ARG A 524 -22.66 18.70 3.33
N ASN A 525 -23.56 18.02 4.03
CA ASN A 525 -23.33 16.66 4.54
C ASN A 525 -23.95 15.59 3.64
N SER A 526 -24.55 15.97 2.51
CA SER A 526 -25.25 15.05 1.64
C SER A 526 -24.30 14.07 0.95
N PRO A 527 -24.63 12.77 0.88
CA PRO A 527 -23.88 11.77 0.15
C PRO A 527 -23.71 12.10 -1.34
N GLY A 528 -24.74 12.70 -1.96
CA GLY A 528 -24.73 13.12 -3.36
C GLY A 528 -23.71 14.21 -3.63
N LEU A 529 -23.68 15.27 -2.80
CA LEU A 529 -22.66 16.33 -2.90
C LEU A 529 -21.25 15.76 -2.72
N HIS A 530 -21.06 14.92 -1.71
CA HIS A 530 -19.77 14.27 -1.49
C HIS A 530 -19.33 13.39 -2.67
N LEU A 531 -20.26 12.77 -3.38
CA LEU A 531 -19.95 12.01 -4.60
C LEU A 531 -19.48 12.96 -5.71
N LEU A 532 -20.19 14.06 -5.97
CA LEU A 532 -19.79 15.06 -6.98
C LEU A 532 -18.43 15.67 -6.67
N GLN A 533 -18.18 16.02 -5.41
CA GLN A 533 -16.85 16.52 -4.97
C GLN A 533 -15.76 15.49 -5.26
N ARG A 534 -15.95 14.23 -4.91
CA ARG A 534 -14.98 13.16 -5.20
C ARG A 534 -14.71 12.99 -6.69
N VAL A 535 -15.76 13.07 -7.50
CA VAL A 535 -15.68 12.97 -8.96
C VAL A 535 -14.85 14.13 -9.53
N ARG A 536 -15.14 15.37 -9.11
CA ARG A 536 -14.39 16.58 -9.48
C ARG A 536 -12.93 16.51 -9.02
N ASP A 537 -12.70 16.23 -7.73
CA ASP A 537 -11.36 16.20 -7.14
C ASP A 537 -10.48 15.14 -7.82
N GLU A 538 -11.07 14.02 -8.24
CA GLU A 538 -10.37 12.98 -8.98
C GLU A 538 -10.03 13.43 -10.41
N ALA A 539 -10.91 14.20 -11.10
CA ALA A 539 -10.62 14.78 -12.41
C ALA A 539 -9.45 15.77 -12.31
N HIS A 540 -9.51 16.65 -11.34
CA HIS A 540 -8.44 17.62 -11.08
C HIS A 540 -7.11 16.94 -10.71
N ARG A 541 -7.14 15.92 -9.82
CA ARG A 541 -5.96 15.11 -9.47
C ARG A 541 -5.34 14.44 -10.69
N PHE A 542 -6.17 13.83 -11.55
CA PHE A 542 -5.73 13.14 -12.76
C PHE A 542 -5.09 14.09 -13.78
N ALA A 543 -5.63 15.30 -13.91
CA ALA A 543 -5.04 16.36 -14.73
C ALA A 543 -3.66 16.79 -14.17
N LEU A 544 -3.53 17.04 -12.86
CA LEU A 544 -2.27 17.44 -12.22
C LEU A 544 -1.18 16.37 -12.34
N ASP A 545 -1.51 15.09 -12.20
CA ASP A 545 -0.54 13.99 -12.36
C ASP A 545 0.05 13.96 -13.77
N PHE A 546 -0.74 14.30 -14.80
CA PHE A 546 -0.26 14.42 -16.16
C PHE A 546 0.72 15.59 -16.33
N HIS A 547 0.41 16.75 -15.73
CA HIS A 547 1.30 17.91 -15.76
C HIS A 547 2.67 17.58 -15.13
N ARG A 548 2.70 16.81 -14.04
CA ARG A 548 3.95 16.35 -13.41
C ARG A 548 4.73 15.42 -14.32
N GLN A 549 4.07 14.44 -14.93
CA GLN A 549 4.71 13.49 -15.85
C GLN A 549 5.30 14.20 -17.08
N ARG A 550 4.58 15.16 -17.66
CA ARG A 550 5.03 15.90 -18.83
C ARG A 550 6.19 16.85 -18.51
N ARG A 551 6.14 17.55 -17.36
CA ARG A 551 7.28 18.34 -16.86
C ARG A 551 8.51 17.50 -16.62
N GLN A 552 8.38 16.32 -16.03
CA GLN A 552 9.49 15.39 -15.86
C GLN A 552 10.03 14.86 -17.18
N ALA A 553 9.16 14.56 -18.14
CA ALA A 553 9.58 14.16 -19.47
C ALA A 553 10.35 15.28 -20.20
N LYS A 554 9.84 16.52 -20.12
CA LYS A 554 10.48 17.70 -20.72
C LYS A 554 11.81 18.06 -20.02
N ALA A 555 11.86 17.97 -18.68
CA ALA A 555 13.10 18.15 -17.93
C ALA A 555 14.15 17.08 -18.29
N ARG A 556 13.72 15.83 -18.50
CA ARG A 556 14.58 14.76 -19.02
C ARG A 556 15.09 15.09 -20.42
N GLU A 557 14.22 15.60 -21.29
CA GLU A 557 14.61 16.02 -22.64
C GLU A 557 15.65 17.14 -22.62
N SER A 558 15.41 18.17 -21.83
CA SER A 558 16.28 19.33 -21.69
C SER A 558 17.70 18.98 -21.20
N ILE A 559 17.85 18.04 -20.25
CA ILE A 559 19.16 17.63 -19.73
C ILE A 559 20.03 16.99 -20.81
N PHE A 560 19.44 16.16 -21.68
CA PHE A 560 20.18 15.50 -22.75
C PHE A 560 20.46 16.43 -23.94
N ASP A 561 19.62 17.43 -24.17
CA ASP A 561 19.79 18.43 -25.24
C ASP A 561 20.93 19.42 -24.93
N THR A 562 21.26 19.62 -23.65
CA THR A 562 22.39 20.46 -23.23
C THR A 562 23.75 19.77 -23.33
N LEU A 563 23.76 18.43 -23.49
CA LEU A 563 25.00 17.65 -23.54
C LEU A 563 25.59 17.58 -24.96
N GLN A 564 26.75 18.14 -25.15
CA GLN A 564 27.47 18.06 -26.43
C GLN A 564 27.92 16.62 -26.71
N GLY A 565 27.65 16.14 -27.95
CA GLY A 565 28.02 14.80 -28.36
C GLY A 565 27.00 13.70 -28.09
N VAL A 566 25.84 14.02 -27.57
CA VAL A 566 24.74 13.08 -27.29
C VAL A 566 23.64 13.21 -28.32
N GLY A 567 23.78 12.50 -29.45
CA GLY A 567 22.72 12.40 -30.47
C GLY A 567 21.59 11.41 -30.08
N PRO A 568 20.50 11.31 -30.88
CA PRO A 568 19.30 10.54 -30.57
C PRO A 568 19.53 9.07 -30.23
N ALA A 569 20.52 8.42 -30.85
CA ALA A 569 20.86 7.02 -30.58
C ALA A 569 21.51 6.84 -29.21
N ARG A 570 22.48 7.71 -28.88
CA ARG A 570 23.18 7.69 -27.57
C ARG A 570 22.25 8.07 -26.41
N ARG A 571 21.35 9.01 -26.64
CA ARG A 571 20.29 9.37 -25.71
C ARG A 571 19.41 8.17 -25.34
N ARG A 572 18.95 7.39 -26.33
CA ARG A 572 18.17 6.16 -26.10
C ARG A 572 18.95 5.13 -25.31
N ALA A 573 20.24 4.96 -25.59
CA ALA A 573 21.12 4.05 -24.86
C ALA A 573 21.29 4.47 -23.38
N LEU A 574 21.52 5.76 -23.10
CA LEU A 574 21.62 6.31 -21.73
C LEU A 574 20.33 6.17 -20.96
N LEU A 575 19.18 6.54 -21.57
CA LEU A 575 17.86 6.40 -20.95
C LEU A 575 17.51 4.94 -20.66
N GLY A 576 17.83 4.02 -21.57
CA GLY A 576 17.60 2.59 -21.39
C GLY A 576 18.44 1.99 -20.26
N HIS A 577 19.69 2.45 -20.12
CA HIS A 577 20.61 1.93 -19.11
C HIS A 577 20.31 2.46 -17.68
N PHE A 578 20.11 3.76 -17.54
CA PHE A 578 19.92 4.39 -16.23
C PHE A 578 18.47 4.44 -15.76
N GLY A 579 17.50 4.31 -16.64
CA GLY A 579 16.07 4.27 -16.33
C GLY A 579 15.49 5.59 -15.79
N SER A 580 16.31 6.48 -15.21
CA SER A 580 15.89 7.80 -14.73
C SER A 580 16.97 8.86 -14.89
N ALA A 581 16.55 10.14 -15.05
CA ALA A 581 17.46 11.29 -15.13
C ALA A 581 18.27 11.49 -13.84
N GLU A 582 17.69 11.19 -12.70
CA GLU A 582 18.39 11.27 -11.40
C GLU A 582 19.54 10.29 -11.29
N ARG A 583 19.32 9.03 -11.70
CA ARG A 583 20.37 8.01 -11.76
C ARG A 583 21.47 8.38 -12.75
N PHE A 584 21.08 8.92 -13.89
CA PHE A 584 22.03 9.39 -14.89
C PHE A 584 22.90 10.57 -14.37
N LEU A 585 22.29 11.55 -13.69
CA LEU A 585 23.00 12.68 -13.10
C LEU A 585 23.94 12.27 -11.94
N ALA A 586 23.61 11.19 -11.23
CA ALA A 586 24.40 10.63 -10.14
C ALA A 586 25.42 9.58 -10.61
N ALA A 587 25.46 9.25 -11.91
CA ALA A 587 26.28 8.18 -12.43
C ALA A 587 27.78 8.49 -12.33
N SER A 588 28.58 7.50 -11.94
CA SER A 588 30.04 7.57 -11.97
C SER A 588 30.57 7.53 -13.40
N GLN A 589 31.83 7.92 -13.59
CA GLN A 589 32.47 7.83 -14.90
C GLN A 589 32.52 6.38 -15.40
N GLU A 590 32.77 5.42 -14.52
CA GLU A 590 32.84 3.99 -14.83
C GLU A 590 31.47 3.45 -15.30
N GLU A 591 30.40 3.85 -14.66
CA GLU A 591 29.04 3.49 -15.05
C GLU A 591 28.66 4.05 -16.43
N LEU A 592 29.09 5.28 -16.73
CA LEU A 592 28.89 5.89 -18.06
C LEU A 592 29.71 5.20 -19.15
N GLU A 593 30.95 4.77 -18.86
CA GLU A 593 31.79 4.01 -19.77
C GLU A 593 31.26 2.58 -20.03
N GLY A 594 30.50 2.03 -19.09
CA GLY A 594 29.83 0.72 -19.21
C GLY A 594 28.56 0.70 -20.06
N VAL A 595 28.05 1.85 -20.53
CA VAL A 595 26.82 1.91 -21.30
C VAL A 595 27.03 1.40 -22.74
N PRO A 596 26.30 0.34 -23.18
CA PRO A 596 26.43 -0.17 -24.54
C PRO A 596 26.12 0.91 -25.59
N GLY A 597 27.04 1.05 -26.59
CA GLY A 597 26.88 2.03 -27.67
C GLY A 597 27.43 3.44 -27.37
N ILE A 598 28.06 3.64 -26.21
CA ILE A 598 28.75 4.90 -25.87
C ILE A 598 30.26 4.68 -25.82
N PRO A 599 31.04 5.32 -26.71
CA PRO A 599 32.50 5.25 -26.65
C PRO A 599 33.05 5.89 -25.37
N ALA A 600 34.10 5.31 -24.76
CA ALA A 600 34.72 5.79 -23.52
C ALA A 600 35.08 7.29 -23.56
N ARG A 601 35.55 7.80 -24.71
CA ARG A 601 35.85 9.23 -24.92
C ARG A 601 34.59 10.09 -24.75
N THR A 602 33.43 9.61 -25.24
CA THR A 602 32.15 10.32 -25.12
C THR A 602 31.62 10.24 -23.69
N ALA A 603 31.74 9.09 -23.02
CA ALA A 603 31.35 8.91 -21.61
C ALA A 603 32.11 9.89 -20.69
N ARG A 604 33.44 10.03 -20.87
CA ARG A 604 34.26 11.01 -20.13
C ARG A 604 33.83 12.47 -20.41
N ALA A 605 33.51 12.78 -21.66
CA ALA A 605 33.03 14.13 -22.00
C ALA A 605 31.68 14.44 -21.36
N ILE A 606 30.76 13.47 -21.32
CA ILE A 606 29.46 13.58 -20.64
C ILE A 606 29.69 13.77 -19.13
N TYR A 607 30.52 12.94 -18.50
CA TYR A 607 30.85 13.05 -17.09
C TYR A 607 31.40 14.43 -16.71
N ALA A 608 32.35 14.94 -17.50
CA ALA A 608 32.93 16.26 -17.32
C ALA A 608 31.91 17.40 -17.46
N GLN A 609 30.94 17.27 -18.37
CA GLN A 609 29.86 18.25 -18.55
C GLN A 609 28.88 18.24 -17.37
N LEU A 610 28.48 17.05 -16.88
CA LEU A 610 27.59 16.89 -15.73
C LEU A 610 28.19 17.50 -14.45
N HIS A 611 29.49 17.36 -14.25
CA HIS A 611 30.16 17.85 -13.03
C HIS A 611 30.68 19.30 -13.14
N LYS A 612 30.74 19.88 -14.36
CA LYS A 612 30.96 21.32 -14.51
C LYS A 612 29.72 22.17 -14.21
N ALA A 613 28.53 21.66 -14.51
CA ALA A 613 27.25 22.34 -14.25
C ALA A 613 26.88 22.40 -12.75
N GLY A 614 27.51 21.61 -11.86
CA GLY A 614 27.28 21.60 -10.42
C GLY A 614 28.16 22.57 -9.60
N ARG A 615 28.97 23.40 -10.28
CA ARG A 615 29.86 24.41 -9.63
C ARG A 615 29.53 25.86 -9.97
N ALA A 616 28.44 26.13 -10.67
CA ALA A 616 27.96 27.48 -10.97
C ALA A 616 26.68 27.82 -10.14
#